data_53704ff163992c1f06f56e66273eb20e
#
_entry.id   53704ff163992c1f06f56e66273eb20e
#
_cell.length_a   1.000
_cell.length_b   1.000
_cell.length_c   1.000
_cell.angle_alpha   90.00
_cell.angle_beta   90.00
_cell.angle_gamma   90.00
#
_symmetry.space_group_name_H-M   'P 1'
#
loop_
_entity.id
_entity.type
_entity.pdbx_description
1 polymer ?
#
loop_
_entity_poly.entity_id
_entity_poly.type
_entity_poly.pdbx_seq_one_letter_code
_entity_poly.pdbx_strand_id
1 'polypeptide(L)'
;MYLRRRVSSRELQSILVGIFVGGMGTAALVSNGHNPLDILLVGAMFYPAMFLGVCLHELGHAWGGLSVGGKVHLIELGRRYPQWRPWRVQILGVTWLINSAPTMGLTYASFSTAKDFRTRQCWMIACGPSMNLALLGVGLLVPFFGDTSLLPYTTGWCLAQVYLCLLSIIPHMAKFPDKPRPSDGLLFWQTLRLADVEVERYVLAGRVSLQFCESEAMARSLTIEELNGRHEAEPANLPILWHHAHRLADLNDPRCGLYFGKLVAHPDLPEAYLSEAIDFVITQRLGIGPPENFEEADRLSQQLLALSNSISTRGTRGSVLVDIGRIEEGKALLQDVLAKTDSTIDKVYSNVFLALAEKQLGNLELALGYARAAAKVDTHCPALTRVADLLDPQAKRPAQFAASTI
;
A
#
# COMPACT_ATOMS: atom_id res chain seq x y z
N MET A 1 27.41 -2.11 -1.09
CA MET A 1 27.38 -1.98 0.38
C MET A 1 26.16 -2.76 0.88
N TYR A 2 26.34 -3.99 1.42
CA TYR A 2 25.24 -4.83 1.90
C TYR A 2 24.73 -4.25 3.23
N LEU A 3 23.59 -3.56 3.21
CA LEU A 3 22.88 -3.14 4.41
C LEU A 3 22.45 -4.40 5.19
N ARG A 4 23.02 -4.61 6.39
CA ARG A 4 22.54 -5.60 7.36
C ARG A 4 21.09 -5.27 7.70
N ARG A 5 20.17 -6.03 7.11
CA ARG A 5 18.73 -5.95 7.38
C ARG A 5 18.49 -6.36 8.84
N ARG A 6 18.06 -5.44 9.68
CA ARG A 6 17.51 -5.80 11.00
C ARG A 6 16.16 -6.46 10.76
N VAL A 7 16.05 -7.74 11.09
CA VAL A 7 14.76 -8.46 11.11
C VAL A 7 13.83 -7.70 12.05
N SER A 8 12.67 -7.28 11.58
CA SER A 8 11.69 -6.59 12.42
C SER A 8 11.15 -7.57 13.48
N SER A 9 10.73 -7.05 14.64
CA SER A 9 10.12 -7.87 15.71
C SER A 9 8.93 -8.70 15.21
N ARG A 10 8.28 -8.27 14.13
CA ARG A 10 7.12 -8.94 13.49
C ARG A 10 7.54 -10.06 12.54
N GLU A 11 8.61 -9.85 11.78
CA GLU A 11 9.22 -10.94 10.99
C GLU A 11 9.70 -12.04 11.91
N LEU A 12 10.27 -11.66 13.05
CA LEU A 12 10.64 -12.60 14.11
C LEU A 12 9.40 -13.34 14.68
N GLN A 13 8.29 -12.64 14.92
CA GLN A 13 7.03 -13.25 15.37
C GLN A 13 6.46 -14.21 14.31
N SER A 14 6.47 -13.86 13.04
CA SER A 14 6.00 -14.75 11.96
C SER A 14 6.89 -15.98 11.83
N ILE A 15 8.21 -15.82 11.99
CA ILE A 15 9.16 -16.92 12.02
C ILE A 15 8.91 -17.80 13.27
N LEU A 16 8.70 -17.20 14.45
CA LEU A 16 8.43 -17.93 15.68
C LEU A 16 7.10 -18.69 15.62
N VAL A 17 6.04 -18.10 15.04
CA VAL A 17 4.77 -18.80 14.81
C VAL A 17 4.96 -19.95 13.81
N GLY A 18 5.72 -19.75 12.75
CA GLY A 18 6.08 -20.81 11.80
C GLY A 18 6.87 -21.94 12.48
N ILE A 19 7.84 -21.60 13.36
CA ILE A 19 8.60 -22.57 14.15
C ILE A 19 7.70 -23.28 15.16
N PHE A 20 6.76 -22.57 15.80
CA PHE A 20 5.85 -23.16 16.78
C PHE A 20 4.85 -24.12 16.13
N VAL A 21 4.22 -23.72 15.03
CA VAL A 21 3.29 -24.58 14.25
C VAL A 21 4.06 -25.76 13.62
N GLY A 22 5.25 -25.50 13.08
CA GLY A 22 6.16 -26.54 12.62
C GLY A 22 6.60 -27.46 13.76
N GLY A 23 6.91 -26.90 14.94
CA GLY A 23 7.30 -27.66 16.14
C GLY A 23 6.19 -28.56 16.70
N MET A 24 4.93 -28.11 16.65
CA MET A 24 3.77 -28.95 17.03
C MET A 24 3.55 -30.12 16.08
N GLY A 25 3.62 -29.87 14.75
CA GLY A 25 3.57 -30.93 13.74
C GLY A 25 4.71 -31.93 13.89
N THR A 26 5.88 -31.41 14.20
CA THR A 26 7.11 -32.12 14.55
C THR A 26 6.94 -33.03 15.77
N ALA A 27 6.43 -32.49 16.89
CA ALA A 27 6.22 -33.28 18.10
C ALA A 27 5.24 -34.44 17.87
N ALA A 28 4.20 -34.23 17.05
CA ALA A 28 3.28 -35.26 16.64
C ALA A 28 3.95 -36.36 15.78
N LEU A 29 4.87 -35.98 14.88
CA LEU A 29 5.63 -36.94 14.07
C LEU A 29 6.63 -37.73 14.91
N VAL A 30 7.37 -37.06 15.82
CA VAL A 30 8.36 -37.73 16.69
C VAL A 30 7.67 -38.67 17.66
N SER A 31 6.51 -38.32 18.22
CA SER A 31 5.72 -39.20 19.09
C SER A 31 5.25 -40.48 18.39
N ASN A 32 5.19 -40.48 17.06
CA ASN A 32 4.83 -41.61 16.22
C ASN A 32 6.06 -42.37 15.65
N GLY A 33 7.28 -42.12 16.17
CA GLY A 33 8.49 -42.85 15.79
C GLY A 33 9.16 -42.42 14.50
N HIS A 34 8.81 -41.26 13.96
CA HIS A 34 9.46 -40.72 12.73
C HIS A 34 10.87 -40.17 13.00
N ASN A 35 11.72 -40.22 12.00
CA ASN A 35 13.10 -39.77 12.05
C ASN A 35 13.17 -38.22 12.22
N PRO A 36 14.11 -37.67 13.03
CA PRO A 36 14.36 -36.23 13.09
C PRO A 36 14.56 -35.52 11.74
N LEU A 37 15.01 -36.25 10.72
CA LEU A 37 15.13 -35.72 9.35
C LEU A 37 13.76 -35.35 8.76
N ASP A 38 12.68 -36.07 9.13
CA ASP A 38 11.33 -35.79 8.65
C ASP A 38 10.84 -34.39 9.10
N ILE A 39 11.33 -33.94 10.25
CA ILE A 39 11.08 -32.60 10.77
C ILE A 39 11.61 -31.51 9.84
N LEU A 40 12.84 -31.68 9.37
CA LEU A 40 13.46 -30.76 8.43
C LEU A 40 12.73 -30.74 7.11
N LEU A 41 12.24 -31.89 6.65
CA LEU A 41 11.46 -32.02 5.41
C LEU A 41 10.09 -31.33 5.52
N VAL A 42 9.38 -31.46 6.66
CA VAL A 42 8.13 -30.71 6.94
C VAL A 42 8.38 -29.21 6.86
N GLY A 43 9.42 -28.71 7.55
CA GLY A 43 9.79 -27.29 7.53
C GLY A 43 10.23 -26.81 6.14
N ALA A 44 11.04 -27.60 5.45
CA ALA A 44 11.51 -27.28 4.11
C ALA A 44 10.35 -27.22 3.09
N MET A 45 9.29 -28.05 3.27
CA MET A 45 8.13 -28.06 2.41
C MET A 45 7.10 -26.99 2.73
N PHE A 46 7.05 -26.52 4.00
CA PHE A 46 6.08 -25.53 4.46
C PHE A 46 6.16 -24.21 3.68
N TYR A 47 7.36 -23.66 3.45
CA TYR A 47 7.53 -22.39 2.74
C TYR A 47 7.16 -22.46 1.25
N PRO A 48 7.63 -23.43 0.45
CA PRO A 48 7.16 -23.59 -0.92
C PRO A 48 5.65 -23.80 -1.01
N ALA A 49 5.09 -24.60 -0.08
CA ALA A 49 3.65 -24.83 0.00
C ALA A 49 2.85 -23.57 0.35
N MET A 50 3.35 -22.73 1.26
CA MET A 50 2.79 -21.41 1.52
C MET A 50 2.81 -20.52 0.30
N PHE A 51 3.96 -20.43 -0.40
CA PHE A 51 4.06 -19.61 -1.60
C PHE A 51 3.07 -20.04 -2.67
N LEU A 52 3.04 -21.33 -2.99
CA LEU A 52 2.10 -21.86 -3.97
C LEU A 52 0.65 -21.71 -3.48
N GLY A 53 0.41 -21.92 -2.18
CA GLY A 53 -0.91 -21.73 -1.57
C GLY A 53 -1.42 -20.29 -1.70
N VAL A 54 -0.57 -19.28 -1.49
CA VAL A 54 -0.94 -17.87 -1.71
C VAL A 54 -1.22 -17.59 -3.18
N CYS A 55 -0.38 -18.08 -4.10
CA CYS A 55 -0.60 -17.89 -5.54
C CYS A 55 -1.94 -18.49 -5.99
N LEU A 56 -2.25 -19.71 -5.55
CA LEU A 56 -3.48 -20.42 -5.92
C LEU A 56 -4.70 -19.82 -5.20
N HIS A 57 -4.55 -19.29 -3.99
CA HIS A 57 -5.56 -18.51 -3.28
C HIS A 57 -5.98 -17.27 -4.08
N GLU A 58 -5.02 -16.46 -4.55
CA GLU A 58 -5.31 -15.28 -5.37
C GLU A 58 -5.92 -15.67 -6.73
N LEU A 59 -5.49 -16.78 -7.31
CA LEU A 59 -6.14 -17.34 -8.49
C LEU A 59 -7.57 -17.79 -8.20
N GLY A 60 -7.85 -18.28 -6.99
CA GLY A 60 -9.21 -18.57 -6.53
C GLY A 60 -10.10 -17.34 -6.55
N HIS A 61 -9.65 -16.23 -6.00
CA HIS A 61 -10.36 -14.95 -6.09
C HIS A 61 -10.56 -14.51 -7.54
N ALA A 62 -9.50 -14.61 -8.36
CA ALA A 62 -9.58 -14.23 -9.76
C ALA A 62 -10.61 -15.09 -10.52
N TRP A 63 -10.58 -16.40 -10.35
CA TRP A 63 -11.55 -17.30 -10.95
C TRP A 63 -12.98 -17.03 -10.45
N GLY A 64 -13.14 -16.83 -9.13
CA GLY A 64 -14.43 -16.47 -8.53
C GLY A 64 -14.99 -15.18 -9.10
N GLY A 65 -14.15 -14.13 -9.22
CA GLY A 65 -14.54 -12.85 -9.81
C GLY A 65 -14.96 -12.98 -11.26
N LEU A 66 -14.17 -13.70 -12.10
CA LEU A 66 -14.47 -13.94 -13.51
C LEU A 66 -15.75 -14.74 -13.68
N SER A 67 -16.00 -15.78 -12.87
CA SER A 67 -17.17 -16.65 -12.96
C SER A 67 -18.50 -15.93 -12.74
N VAL A 68 -18.47 -14.80 -12.02
CA VAL A 68 -19.65 -13.95 -11.77
C VAL A 68 -19.64 -12.66 -12.61
N GLY A 69 -18.86 -12.63 -13.70
CA GLY A 69 -18.81 -11.50 -14.65
C GLY A 69 -18.07 -10.28 -14.15
N GLY A 70 -17.16 -10.45 -13.18
CA GLY A 70 -16.17 -9.45 -12.82
C GLY A 70 -15.02 -9.42 -13.83
N LYS A 71 -14.28 -8.33 -13.86
CA LYS A 71 -13.05 -8.16 -14.64
C LYS A 71 -11.86 -8.05 -13.70
N VAL A 72 -11.00 -9.08 -13.70
CA VAL A 72 -9.75 -9.09 -12.93
C VAL A 72 -8.70 -8.33 -13.72
N HIS A 73 -8.02 -7.39 -13.09
CA HIS A 73 -7.04 -6.54 -13.76
C HIS A 73 -5.66 -6.54 -13.08
N LEU A 74 -5.59 -6.87 -11.80
CA LEU A 74 -4.34 -6.88 -11.06
C LEU A 74 -4.34 -7.98 -10.00
N ILE A 75 -3.24 -8.75 -9.94
CA ILE A 75 -2.92 -9.65 -8.84
C ILE A 75 -1.58 -9.24 -8.28
N GLU A 76 -1.55 -8.94 -6.99
CA GLU A 76 -0.34 -8.56 -6.26
C GLU A 76 0.06 -9.68 -5.31
N LEU A 77 1.30 -10.18 -5.42
CA LEU A 77 1.86 -11.23 -4.58
C LEU A 77 3.00 -10.68 -3.73
N GLY A 78 2.93 -10.90 -2.42
CA GLY A 78 3.96 -10.52 -1.48
C GLY A 78 3.88 -9.05 -1.02
N ARG A 79 4.78 -8.70 -0.11
CA ARG A 79 4.86 -7.35 0.45
C ARG A 79 5.53 -6.37 -0.49
N ARG A 80 4.92 -5.21 -0.71
CA ARG A 80 5.56 -4.05 -1.33
C ARG A 80 6.59 -3.44 -0.37
N TYR A 81 7.84 -3.35 -0.79
CA TYR A 81 8.87 -2.59 -0.09
C TYR A 81 9.26 -1.39 -0.94
N PRO A 82 9.38 -0.17 -0.38
CA PRO A 82 9.66 1.06 -1.14
C PRO A 82 10.94 0.98 -2.00
N GLN A 83 11.94 0.24 -1.53
CA GLN A 83 13.22 0.07 -2.20
C GLN A 83 13.26 -1.05 -3.26
N TRP A 84 12.18 -1.81 -3.43
CA TRP A 84 12.14 -2.94 -4.35
C TRP A 84 11.16 -2.64 -5.48
N ARG A 85 11.64 -2.74 -6.71
CA ARG A 85 10.74 -2.70 -7.87
C ARG A 85 10.07 -4.07 -8.02
N PRO A 86 8.73 -4.16 -8.02
CA PRO A 86 8.02 -5.41 -8.22
C PRO A 86 8.31 -5.95 -9.63
N TRP A 87 8.42 -7.25 -9.74
CA TRP A 87 8.37 -7.89 -11.04
C TRP A 87 6.95 -7.78 -11.57
N ARG A 88 6.83 -7.20 -12.77
CA ARG A 88 5.56 -7.01 -13.44
C ARG A 88 5.50 -7.93 -14.64
N VAL A 89 4.53 -8.84 -14.63
CA VAL A 89 4.26 -9.79 -15.72
C VAL A 89 2.81 -9.65 -16.13
N GLN A 90 2.54 -9.76 -17.42
CA GLN A 90 1.17 -9.77 -17.94
C GLN A 90 0.81 -11.19 -18.39
N ILE A 91 -0.19 -11.80 -17.76
CA ILE A 91 -0.63 -13.16 -18.05
C ILE A 91 -2.15 -13.11 -18.32
N LEU A 92 -2.58 -13.53 -19.49
CA LEU A 92 -4.01 -13.56 -19.90
C LEU A 92 -4.75 -12.22 -19.70
N GLY A 93 -4.07 -11.10 -19.93
CA GLY A 93 -4.62 -9.74 -19.76
C GLY A 93 -4.66 -9.23 -18.31
N VAL A 94 -4.24 -10.07 -17.35
CA VAL A 94 -4.13 -9.69 -15.94
C VAL A 94 -2.69 -9.26 -15.64
N THR A 95 -2.52 -8.12 -14.99
CA THR A 95 -1.21 -7.68 -14.51
C THR A 95 -0.87 -8.39 -13.20
N TRP A 96 0.30 -9.01 -13.13
CA TRP A 96 0.84 -9.62 -11.92
C TRP A 96 1.98 -8.77 -11.40
N LEU A 97 1.91 -8.38 -10.14
CA LEU A 97 2.99 -7.70 -9.41
C LEU A 97 3.56 -8.68 -8.38
N ILE A 98 4.79 -9.14 -8.61
CA ILE A 98 5.46 -10.08 -7.71
C ILE A 98 6.47 -9.31 -6.88
N ASN A 99 6.22 -9.23 -5.58
CA ASN A 99 7.07 -8.60 -4.58
C ASN A 99 7.93 -9.65 -3.85
N SER A 100 8.90 -9.22 -3.07
CA SER A 100 9.98 -10.07 -2.53
C SER A 100 9.59 -11.13 -1.49
N ALA A 101 8.38 -11.11 -0.93
CA ALA A 101 7.96 -12.06 0.10
C ALA A 101 6.52 -12.52 -0.15
N PRO A 102 6.31 -13.74 -0.64
CA PRO A 102 5.00 -14.25 -1.04
C PRO A 102 4.19 -14.79 0.15
N THR A 103 4.10 -14.03 1.23
CA THR A 103 3.35 -14.41 2.43
C THR A 103 1.93 -13.84 2.45
N MET A 104 1.56 -13.08 1.44
CA MET A 104 0.24 -12.46 1.26
C MET A 104 0.01 -12.13 -0.21
N GLY A 105 -1.23 -11.97 -0.58
CA GLY A 105 -1.62 -11.53 -1.91
C GLY A 105 -2.83 -10.62 -1.88
N LEU A 106 -3.17 -10.04 -3.01
CA LEU A 106 -4.34 -9.20 -3.24
C LEU A 106 -4.79 -9.35 -4.69
N THR A 107 -6.04 -9.70 -4.88
CA THR A 107 -6.66 -9.73 -6.21
C THR A 107 -7.62 -8.56 -6.37
N TYR A 108 -7.42 -7.77 -7.41
CA TYR A 108 -8.26 -6.62 -7.75
C TYR A 108 -9.16 -6.98 -8.92
N ALA A 109 -10.44 -6.96 -8.66
CA ALA A 109 -11.48 -7.13 -9.67
C ALA A 109 -12.50 -6.01 -9.59
N SER A 110 -13.08 -5.67 -10.71
CA SER A 110 -14.15 -4.68 -10.82
C SER A 110 -15.40 -5.30 -11.42
N PHE A 111 -16.54 -4.81 -10.99
CA PHE A 111 -17.85 -5.17 -11.52
C PHE A 111 -18.42 -3.97 -12.28
N SER A 112 -19.02 -4.21 -13.43
CA SER A 112 -19.58 -3.15 -14.28
C SER A 112 -20.88 -2.55 -13.72
N THR A 113 -21.58 -3.27 -12.85
CA THR A 113 -22.89 -2.87 -12.31
C THR A 113 -23.01 -3.16 -10.83
N ALA A 114 -23.83 -2.38 -10.13
CA ALA A 114 -24.17 -2.59 -8.72
C ALA A 114 -25.14 -3.77 -8.51
N LYS A 115 -25.79 -4.25 -9.58
CA LYS A 115 -26.73 -5.37 -9.48
C LYS A 115 -26.05 -6.61 -8.91
N ASP A 116 -26.64 -7.17 -7.86
CA ASP A 116 -26.17 -8.38 -7.16
C ASP A 116 -24.68 -8.28 -6.68
N PHE A 117 -24.16 -7.05 -6.53
CA PHE A 117 -22.76 -6.80 -6.18
C PHE A 117 -22.34 -7.56 -4.92
N ARG A 118 -23.16 -7.52 -3.84
CA ARG A 118 -22.80 -8.18 -2.57
C ARG A 118 -22.61 -9.67 -2.76
N THR A 119 -23.53 -10.34 -3.46
CA THR A 119 -23.44 -11.78 -3.74
C THR A 119 -22.23 -12.11 -4.60
N ARG A 120 -22.01 -11.35 -5.67
CA ARG A 120 -20.86 -11.52 -6.59
C ARG A 120 -19.53 -11.29 -5.89
N GLN A 121 -19.43 -10.22 -5.09
CA GLN A 121 -18.23 -9.91 -4.31
C GLN A 121 -17.97 -10.96 -3.23
N CYS A 122 -19.01 -11.40 -2.49
CA CYS A 122 -18.89 -12.47 -1.50
C CYS A 122 -18.44 -13.78 -2.13
N TRP A 123 -18.98 -14.14 -3.32
CA TRP A 123 -18.52 -15.31 -4.06
C TRP A 123 -17.04 -15.23 -4.42
N MET A 124 -16.62 -14.10 -5.00
CA MET A 124 -15.21 -13.84 -5.30
C MET A 124 -14.33 -14.02 -4.05
N ILE A 125 -14.71 -13.39 -2.93
CA ILE A 125 -13.96 -13.48 -1.67
C ILE A 125 -13.91 -14.92 -1.16
N ALA A 126 -15.00 -15.66 -1.21
CA ALA A 126 -15.04 -17.04 -0.72
C ALA A 126 -14.18 -18.01 -1.55
N CYS A 127 -13.98 -17.75 -2.85
CA CYS A 127 -13.22 -18.63 -3.73
C CYS A 127 -11.72 -18.72 -3.38
N GLY A 128 -11.10 -17.68 -2.80
CA GLY A 128 -9.72 -17.74 -2.33
C GLY A 128 -9.52 -18.80 -1.23
N PRO A 129 -10.16 -18.65 -0.06
CA PRO A 129 -10.10 -19.65 1.01
C PRO A 129 -10.54 -21.04 0.55
N SER A 130 -11.54 -21.15 -0.34
CA SER A 130 -12.00 -22.43 -0.88
C SER A 130 -10.91 -23.15 -1.69
N MET A 131 -10.05 -22.40 -2.40
CA MET A 131 -8.90 -22.96 -3.10
C MET A 131 -7.91 -23.59 -2.09
N ASN A 132 -7.60 -22.91 -0.98
CA ASN A 132 -6.74 -23.49 0.05
C ASN A 132 -7.37 -24.73 0.71
N LEU A 133 -8.69 -24.76 0.92
CA LEU A 133 -9.39 -25.95 1.41
C LEU A 133 -9.31 -27.11 0.42
N ALA A 134 -9.44 -26.85 -0.86
CA ALA A 134 -9.26 -27.87 -1.91
C ALA A 134 -7.83 -28.43 -1.91
N LEU A 135 -6.82 -27.55 -1.80
CA LEU A 135 -5.41 -27.93 -1.71
C LEU A 135 -5.09 -28.72 -0.44
N LEU A 136 -5.73 -28.37 0.69
CA LEU A 136 -5.67 -29.17 1.92
C LEU A 136 -6.25 -30.56 1.69
N GLY A 137 -7.42 -30.64 1.05
CA GLY A 137 -8.04 -31.92 0.68
C GLY A 137 -7.14 -32.81 -0.18
N VAL A 138 -6.50 -32.24 -1.20
CA VAL A 138 -5.51 -32.94 -2.01
C VAL A 138 -4.36 -33.47 -1.16
N GLY A 139 -3.78 -32.64 -0.29
CA GLY A 139 -2.68 -33.05 0.60
C GLY A 139 -3.09 -34.18 1.55
N LEU A 140 -4.33 -34.18 2.05
CA LEU A 140 -4.84 -35.24 2.92
C LEU A 140 -5.11 -36.55 2.18
N LEU A 141 -5.40 -36.51 0.88
CA LEU A 141 -5.66 -37.72 0.07
C LEU A 141 -4.37 -38.42 -0.39
N VAL A 142 -3.26 -37.70 -0.56
CA VAL A 142 -2.00 -38.27 -1.08
C VAL A 142 -1.54 -39.50 -0.28
N PRO A 143 -1.57 -39.53 1.08
CA PRO A 143 -1.14 -40.68 1.86
C PRO A 143 -1.99 -41.94 1.62
N PHE A 144 -3.24 -41.81 1.14
CA PHE A 144 -4.10 -42.96 0.82
C PHE A 144 -3.75 -43.65 -0.50
N PHE A 145 -3.10 -42.90 -1.41
CA PHE A 145 -2.77 -43.42 -2.75
C PHE A 145 -1.26 -43.55 -2.97
N GLY A 146 -0.44 -43.08 -2.02
CA GLY A 146 0.99 -43.00 -2.12
C GLY A 146 1.75 -43.81 -1.08
N ASP A 147 3.07 -43.78 -1.21
CA ASP A 147 4.00 -44.33 -0.24
C ASP A 147 3.99 -43.48 1.03
N THR A 148 4.08 -44.09 2.20
CA THR A 148 4.22 -43.44 3.52
C THR A 148 5.49 -42.57 3.60
N SER A 149 6.46 -42.78 2.74
CA SER A 149 7.63 -41.90 2.59
C SER A 149 7.29 -40.45 2.23
N LEU A 150 6.09 -40.19 1.64
CA LEU A 150 5.59 -38.87 1.31
C LEU A 150 4.96 -38.13 2.51
N LEU A 151 4.77 -38.80 3.64
CA LEU A 151 4.06 -38.26 4.79
C LEU A 151 4.66 -36.94 5.33
N PRO A 152 5.98 -36.75 5.47
CA PRO A 152 6.55 -35.48 5.90
C PRO A 152 6.23 -34.32 4.95
N TYR A 153 6.29 -34.56 3.64
CA TYR A 153 6.01 -33.55 2.62
C TYR A 153 4.54 -33.14 2.61
N THR A 154 3.63 -34.10 2.68
CA THR A 154 2.18 -33.83 2.74
C THR A 154 1.80 -33.15 4.05
N THR A 155 2.45 -33.48 5.17
CA THR A 155 2.26 -32.80 6.44
C THR A 155 2.64 -31.32 6.33
N GLY A 156 3.82 -31.00 5.81
CA GLY A 156 4.26 -29.61 5.58
C GLY A 156 3.30 -28.85 4.66
N TRP A 157 2.83 -29.49 3.60
CA TRP A 157 1.82 -28.97 2.70
C TRP A 157 0.51 -28.65 3.42
N CYS A 158 -0.06 -29.63 4.14
CA CYS A 158 -1.33 -29.48 4.86
C CYS A 158 -1.26 -28.38 5.93
N LEU A 159 -0.18 -28.32 6.70
CA LEU A 159 0.04 -27.26 7.70
C LEU A 159 0.05 -25.86 7.06
N ALA A 160 0.68 -25.71 5.90
CA ALA A 160 0.67 -24.45 5.17
C ALA A 160 -0.75 -24.05 4.73
N GLN A 161 -1.54 -25.00 4.20
CA GLN A 161 -2.91 -24.71 3.77
C GLN A 161 -3.85 -24.41 4.95
N VAL A 162 -3.73 -25.13 6.07
CA VAL A 162 -4.47 -24.83 7.31
C VAL A 162 -4.14 -23.42 7.81
N TYR A 163 -2.84 -23.06 7.86
CA TYR A 163 -2.40 -21.74 8.26
C TYR A 163 -3.00 -20.63 7.37
N LEU A 164 -2.94 -20.78 6.04
CA LEU A 164 -3.53 -19.83 5.09
C LEU A 164 -5.05 -19.73 5.23
N CYS A 165 -5.75 -20.86 5.40
CA CYS A 165 -7.19 -20.86 5.65
C CYS A 165 -7.55 -20.09 6.93
N LEU A 166 -6.84 -20.31 8.04
CA LEU A 166 -7.11 -19.62 9.29
C LEU A 166 -6.85 -18.12 9.17
N LEU A 167 -5.75 -17.72 8.52
CA LEU A 167 -5.45 -16.30 8.30
C LEU A 167 -6.48 -15.60 7.42
N SER A 168 -7.01 -16.28 6.41
CA SER A 168 -7.98 -15.65 5.51
C SER A 168 -9.40 -15.67 6.07
N ILE A 169 -9.86 -16.75 6.71
CA ILE A 169 -11.25 -16.89 7.17
C ILE A 169 -11.50 -16.13 8.48
N ILE A 170 -10.54 -16.11 9.41
CA ILE A 170 -10.71 -15.41 10.69
C ILE A 170 -10.81 -13.90 10.43
N PRO A 171 -11.91 -13.22 10.85
CA PRO A 171 -12.08 -11.78 10.63
C PRO A 171 -11.05 -10.97 11.43
N HIS A 172 -10.13 -10.30 10.75
CA HIS A 172 -9.14 -9.40 11.35
C HIS A 172 -8.62 -8.37 10.35
N MET A 173 -7.95 -7.33 10.86
CA MET A 173 -7.22 -6.37 10.03
C MET A 173 -5.78 -6.82 9.86
N ALA A 174 -5.43 -7.25 8.66
CA ALA A 174 -4.07 -7.59 8.29
C ALA A 174 -3.22 -6.31 8.12
N LYS A 175 -1.98 -6.33 8.62
CA LYS A 175 -1.07 -5.18 8.57
C LYS A 175 -0.26 -5.22 7.29
N PHE A 176 -0.66 -4.41 6.32
CA PHE A 176 0.12 -4.13 5.11
C PHE A 176 1.05 -2.93 5.34
N PRO A 177 2.13 -2.78 4.55
CA PRO A 177 3.06 -1.67 4.70
C PRO A 177 2.45 -0.29 4.44
N ASP A 178 1.51 -0.20 3.50
CA ASP A 178 0.80 1.01 3.11
C ASP A 178 -0.33 1.36 4.08
N LYS A 179 -1.24 0.41 4.30
CA LYS A 179 -2.38 0.58 5.21
C LYS A 179 -2.90 -0.79 5.67
N PRO A 180 -3.55 -0.87 6.86
CA PRO A 180 -4.23 -2.09 7.26
C PRO A 180 -5.32 -2.46 6.26
N ARG A 181 -5.47 -3.75 5.96
CA ARG A 181 -6.51 -4.29 5.06
C ARG A 181 -7.28 -5.41 5.75
N PRO A 182 -8.58 -5.54 5.50
CA PRO A 182 -9.35 -6.64 6.05
C PRO A 182 -8.87 -7.99 5.49
N SER A 183 -8.88 -9.03 6.32
CA SER A 183 -8.81 -10.42 5.85
C SER A 183 -10.07 -10.76 5.02
N ASP A 184 -10.03 -11.86 4.25
CA ASP A 184 -11.20 -12.27 3.46
C ASP A 184 -12.45 -12.46 4.31
N GLY A 185 -12.31 -13.08 5.49
CA GLY A 185 -13.42 -13.25 6.42
C GLY A 185 -14.01 -11.93 6.88
N LEU A 186 -13.17 -10.94 7.21
CA LEU A 186 -13.67 -9.62 7.59
C LEU A 186 -14.26 -8.87 6.38
N LEU A 187 -13.62 -8.93 5.22
CA LEU A 187 -14.12 -8.31 3.99
C LEU A 187 -15.46 -8.91 3.56
N PHE A 188 -15.62 -10.24 3.70
CA PHE A 188 -16.89 -10.93 3.46
C PHE A 188 -18.02 -10.37 4.35
N TRP A 189 -17.77 -10.25 5.67
CA TRP A 189 -18.72 -9.68 6.60
C TRP A 189 -19.05 -8.21 6.31
N GLN A 190 -18.04 -7.42 5.98
CA GLN A 190 -18.23 -6.02 5.59
C GLN A 190 -19.08 -5.92 4.31
N THR A 191 -18.77 -6.73 3.30
CA THR A 191 -19.49 -6.74 2.01
C THR A 191 -20.98 -7.05 2.20
N LEU A 192 -21.33 -8.01 3.04
CA LEU A 192 -22.73 -8.34 3.34
C LEU A 192 -23.52 -7.18 3.96
N ARG A 193 -22.84 -6.27 4.65
CA ARG A 193 -23.45 -5.16 5.40
C ARG A 193 -23.38 -3.81 4.69
N LEU A 194 -22.76 -3.74 3.51
CA LEU A 194 -22.66 -2.49 2.75
C LEU A 194 -24.07 -1.92 2.50
N ALA A 195 -24.23 -0.62 2.67
CA ALA A 195 -25.43 0.08 2.21
C ALA A 195 -25.43 0.18 0.67
N ASP A 196 -26.58 0.40 0.04
CA ASP A 196 -26.66 0.46 -1.43
C ASP A 196 -25.82 1.63 -2.00
N VAL A 197 -25.81 2.75 -1.32
CA VAL A 197 -24.98 3.91 -1.69
C VAL A 197 -23.48 3.59 -1.65
N GLU A 198 -23.05 2.74 -0.72
CA GLU A 198 -21.65 2.29 -0.63
C GLU A 198 -21.33 1.31 -1.75
N VAL A 199 -22.28 0.42 -2.11
CA VAL A 199 -22.13 -0.48 -3.27
C VAL A 199 -21.88 0.31 -4.55
N GLU A 200 -22.65 1.37 -4.80
CA GLU A 200 -22.45 2.23 -5.98
C GLU A 200 -21.07 2.88 -5.98
N ARG A 201 -20.61 3.37 -4.83
CA ARG A 201 -19.25 3.93 -4.67
C ARG A 201 -18.16 2.88 -4.96
N TYR A 202 -18.31 1.65 -4.44
CA TYR A 202 -17.37 0.57 -4.70
C TYR A 202 -17.32 0.19 -6.18
N VAL A 203 -18.47 0.10 -6.84
CA VAL A 203 -18.54 -0.21 -8.28
C VAL A 203 -17.92 0.91 -9.12
N LEU A 204 -18.17 2.17 -8.77
CA LEU A 204 -17.55 3.31 -9.44
C LEU A 204 -16.02 3.29 -9.27
N ALA A 205 -15.54 3.13 -8.03
CA ALA A 205 -14.09 3.04 -7.76
C ALA A 205 -13.43 1.87 -8.51
N GLY A 206 -14.09 0.72 -8.56
CA GLY A 206 -13.60 -0.45 -9.30
C GLY A 206 -13.51 -0.20 -10.81
N ARG A 207 -14.50 0.48 -11.41
CA ARG A 207 -14.46 0.85 -12.84
C ARG A 207 -13.32 1.81 -13.15
N VAL A 208 -13.13 2.83 -12.33
CA VAL A 208 -12.04 3.80 -12.52
C VAL A 208 -10.68 3.11 -12.33
N SER A 209 -10.53 2.25 -11.31
CA SER A 209 -9.33 1.43 -11.11
C SER A 209 -8.98 0.62 -12.36
N LEU A 210 -10.00 -0.01 -12.96
CA LEU A 210 -9.84 -0.78 -14.19
C LEU A 210 -9.34 0.11 -15.34
N GLN A 211 -9.96 1.28 -15.54
CA GLN A 211 -9.57 2.23 -16.58
C GLN A 211 -8.11 2.70 -16.39
N PHE A 212 -7.69 2.97 -15.16
CA PHE A 212 -6.30 3.33 -14.86
C PHE A 212 -5.34 2.18 -15.21
N CYS A 213 -5.67 0.95 -14.84
CA CYS A 213 -4.84 -0.22 -15.18
C CYS A 213 -4.78 -0.48 -16.68
N GLU A 214 -5.89 -0.35 -17.41
CA GLU A 214 -5.94 -0.57 -18.86
C GLU A 214 -5.16 0.49 -19.64
N SER A 215 -5.23 1.74 -19.21
CA SER A 215 -4.52 2.86 -19.86
C SER A 215 -3.05 2.96 -19.46
N GLU A 216 -2.61 2.30 -18.40
CA GLU A 216 -1.24 2.43 -17.86
C GLU A 216 -0.16 2.05 -18.87
N ALA A 217 -0.34 0.96 -19.61
CA ALA A 217 0.66 0.50 -20.58
C ALA A 217 0.84 1.53 -21.71
N MET A 218 -0.27 2.10 -22.19
CA MET A 218 -0.27 3.17 -23.18
C MET A 218 0.38 4.43 -22.60
N ALA A 219 -0.03 4.86 -21.40
CA ALA A 219 0.51 6.07 -20.78
C ALA A 219 2.02 5.97 -20.51
N ARG A 220 2.52 4.78 -20.18
CA ARG A 220 3.97 4.55 -20.01
C ARG A 220 4.78 4.61 -21.28
N SER A 221 4.17 4.33 -22.44
CA SER A 221 4.84 4.41 -23.74
C SER A 221 4.92 5.84 -24.29
N LEU A 222 4.17 6.79 -23.73
CA LEU A 222 4.13 8.16 -24.15
C LEU A 222 5.17 9.02 -23.42
N THR A 223 5.67 10.05 -24.11
CA THR A 223 6.43 11.15 -23.49
C THR A 223 5.50 12.05 -22.66
N ILE A 224 6.08 12.95 -21.86
CA ILE A 224 5.30 13.93 -21.10
C ILE A 224 4.55 14.88 -22.04
N GLU A 225 5.20 15.30 -23.11
CA GLU A 225 4.65 16.20 -24.13
C GLU A 225 3.45 15.55 -24.83
N GLU A 226 3.55 14.27 -25.16
CA GLU A 226 2.44 13.51 -25.74
C GLU A 226 1.28 13.31 -24.75
N LEU A 227 1.57 13.05 -23.46
CA LEU A 227 0.54 12.98 -22.41
C LEU A 227 -0.14 14.35 -22.24
N ASN A 228 0.63 15.44 -22.25
CA ASN A 228 0.07 16.79 -22.19
C ASN A 228 -0.83 17.07 -23.38
N GLY A 229 -0.38 16.81 -24.61
CA GLY A 229 -1.18 17.01 -25.82
C GLY A 229 -2.47 16.19 -25.81
N ARG A 230 -2.45 14.97 -25.31
CA ARG A 230 -3.67 14.16 -25.14
C ARG A 230 -4.61 14.74 -24.08
N HIS A 231 -4.07 15.22 -22.95
CA HIS A 231 -4.90 15.87 -21.94
C HIS A 231 -5.53 17.16 -22.46
N GLU A 232 -4.80 17.94 -23.25
CA GLU A 232 -5.34 19.16 -23.89
C GLU A 232 -6.44 18.84 -24.92
N ALA A 233 -6.30 17.73 -25.65
CA ALA A 233 -7.32 17.26 -26.58
C ALA A 233 -8.56 16.70 -25.88
N GLU A 234 -8.38 16.05 -24.72
CA GLU A 234 -9.43 15.38 -23.95
C GLU A 234 -9.33 15.75 -22.46
N PRO A 235 -9.66 17.00 -22.06
CA PRO A 235 -9.47 17.47 -20.67
C PRO A 235 -10.29 16.69 -19.63
N ALA A 236 -11.42 16.09 -20.03
CA ALA A 236 -12.27 15.27 -19.18
C ALA A 236 -11.82 13.79 -19.10
N ASN A 237 -10.74 13.40 -19.78
CA ASN A 237 -10.24 12.04 -19.74
C ASN A 237 -9.47 11.78 -18.43
N LEU A 238 -10.19 11.28 -17.42
CA LEU A 238 -9.65 11.03 -16.08
C LEU A 238 -8.41 10.12 -16.08
N PRO A 239 -8.37 8.98 -16.82
CA PRO A 239 -7.16 8.17 -16.93
C PRO A 239 -5.92 8.91 -17.44
N ILE A 240 -6.06 9.71 -18.48
CA ILE A 240 -4.94 10.49 -19.02
C ILE A 240 -4.46 11.54 -18.00
N LEU A 241 -5.39 12.25 -17.37
CA LEU A 241 -5.06 13.23 -16.32
C LEU A 241 -4.35 12.57 -15.15
N TRP A 242 -4.83 11.39 -14.70
CA TRP A 242 -4.22 10.60 -13.63
C TRP A 242 -2.77 10.23 -13.95
N HIS A 243 -2.55 9.60 -15.09
CA HIS A 243 -1.20 9.18 -15.48
C HIS A 243 -0.25 10.35 -15.71
N HIS A 244 -0.75 11.46 -16.24
CA HIS A 244 0.06 12.67 -16.44
C HIS A 244 0.51 13.26 -15.10
N ALA A 245 -0.42 13.41 -14.13
CA ALA A 245 -0.10 13.92 -12.80
C ALA A 245 0.97 13.05 -12.10
N HIS A 246 0.79 11.73 -12.10
CA HIS A 246 1.73 10.80 -11.49
C HIS A 246 3.09 10.78 -12.20
N ARG A 247 3.11 10.87 -13.55
CA ARG A 247 4.38 10.91 -14.29
C ARG A 247 5.19 12.17 -13.98
N LEU A 248 4.52 13.30 -13.84
CA LEU A 248 5.17 14.55 -13.41
C LEU A 248 5.70 14.43 -11.97
N ALA A 249 4.94 13.80 -11.07
CA ALA A 249 5.38 13.55 -9.69
C ALA A 249 6.61 12.63 -9.63
N ASP A 250 6.64 11.55 -10.40
CA ASP A 250 7.79 10.63 -10.49
C ASP A 250 9.08 11.34 -10.94
N LEU A 251 8.94 12.40 -11.73
CA LEU A 251 10.05 13.22 -12.23
C LEU A 251 10.35 14.43 -11.34
N ASN A 252 9.67 14.58 -10.21
CA ASN A 252 9.73 15.77 -9.36
C ASN A 252 9.45 17.08 -10.13
N ASP A 253 8.60 17.04 -11.16
CA ASP A 253 8.23 18.21 -11.93
C ASP A 253 7.21 19.04 -11.12
N PRO A 254 7.48 20.34 -10.86
CA PRO A 254 6.61 21.19 -10.06
C PRO A 254 5.19 21.34 -10.62
N ARG A 255 4.99 21.10 -11.92
CA ARG A 255 3.67 21.15 -12.55
C ARG A 255 2.72 20.05 -12.04
N CYS A 256 3.24 18.98 -11.41
CA CYS A 256 2.40 17.90 -10.89
C CYS A 256 1.31 18.42 -9.94
N GLY A 257 1.59 19.43 -9.12
CA GLY A 257 0.61 20.05 -8.24
C GLY A 257 -0.60 20.64 -8.95
N LEU A 258 -0.40 21.24 -10.14
CA LEU A 258 -1.50 21.76 -10.98
C LEU A 258 -2.39 20.61 -11.47
N TYR A 259 -1.80 19.52 -11.94
CA TYR A 259 -2.56 18.37 -12.47
C TYR A 259 -3.27 17.59 -11.38
N PHE A 260 -2.68 17.44 -10.19
CA PHE A 260 -3.39 16.92 -9.02
C PHE A 260 -4.52 17.84 -8.57
N GLY A 261 -4.36 19.15 -8.67
CA GLY A 261 -5.46 20.12 -8.45
C GLY A 261 -6.64 19.90 -9.42
N LYS A 262 -6.35 19.66 -10.69
CA LYS A 262 -7.38 19.28 -11.68
C LYS A 262 -8.06 17.96 -11.35
N LEU A 263 -7.30 16.96 -10.84
CA LEU A 263 -7.87 15.68 -10.37
C LEU A 263 -8.81 15.89 -9.18
N VAL A 264 -8.42 16.69 -8.19
CA VAL A 264 -9.27 17.01 -7.02
C VAL A 264 -10.58 17.67 -7.45
N ALA A 265 -10.57 18.47 -8.50
CA ALA A 265 -11.75 19.13 -9.05
C ALA A 265 -12.54 18.24 -10.04
N HIS A 266 -12.03 17.06 -10.41
CA HIS A 266 -12.66 16.23 -11.44
C HIS A 266 -13.92 15.52 -10.88
N PRO A 267 -15.11 15.71 -11.52
CA PRO A 267 -16.37 15.19 -10.96
C PRO A 267 -16.44 13.67 -10.89
N ASP A 268 -15.74 12.96 -11.78
CA ASP A 268 -15.76 11.50 -11.85
C ASP A 268 -14.63 10.85 -11.04
N LEU A 269 -13.80 11.62 -10.30
CA LEU A 269 -12.78 11.03 -9.45
C LEU A 269 -13.42 10.40 -8.21
N PRO A 270 -13.33 9.06 -8.03
CA PRO A 270 -13.91 8.43 -6.87
C PRO A 270 -13.23 8.87 -5.57
N GLU A 271 -13.99 8.91 -4.49
CA GLU A 271 -13.52 9.27 -3.15
C GLU A 271 -12.28 8.45 -2.71
N ALA A 272 -12.19 7.19 -3.15
CA ALA A 272 -11.03 6.32 -2.89
C ALA A 272 -9.69 6.87 -3.44
N TYR A 273 -9.73 7.65 -4.53
CA TYR A 273 -8.56 8.28 -5.15
C TYR A 273 -8.41 9.76 -4.77
N LEU A 274 -9.50 10.37 -4.28
CA LEU A 274 -9.50 11.78 -3.91
C LEU A 274 -8.52 12.08 -2.77
N SER A 275 -8.41 11.18 -1.78
CA SER A 275 -7.45 11.34 -0.68
C SER A 275 -6.00 11.38 -1.18
N GLU A 276 -5.65 10.54 -2.15
CA GLU A 276 -4.31 10.53 -2.75
C GLU A 276 -4.04 11.82 -3.53
N ALA A 277 -5.00 12.26 -4.35
CA ALA A 277 -4.87 13.50 -5.11
C ALA A 277 -4.73 14.74 -4.20
N ILE A 278 -5.52 14.84 -3.13
CA ILE A 278 -5.42 15.92 -2.15
C ILE A 278 -4.06 15.88 -1.44
N ASP A 279 -3.60 14.71 -1.02
CA ASP A 279 -2.30 14.55 -0.35
C ASP A 279 -1.15 15.03 -1.22
N PHE A 280 -1.15 14.68 -2.52
CA PHE A 280 -0.18 15.18 -3.48
C PHE A 280 -0.24 16.70 -3.66
N VAL A 281 -1.43 17.30 -3.76
CA VAL A 281 -1.58 18.77 -3.86
C VAL A 281 -0.94 19.45 -2.67
N ILE A 282 -1.21 18.95 -1.46
CA ILE A 282 -0.69 19.54 -0.23
C ILE A 282 0.82 19.32 -0.13
N THR A 283 1.31 18.10 -0.28
CA THR A 283 2.71 17.75 -0.07
C THR A 283 3.65 18.42 -1.06
N GLN A 284 3.23 18.58 -2.31
CA GLN A 284 4.00 19.33 -3.32
C GLN A 284 4.14 20.81 -2.91
N ARG A 285 3.07 21.43 -2.45
CA ARG A 285 3.11 22.82 -1.97
C ARG A 285 3.98 22.95 -0.72
N LEU A 286 3.80 22.07 0.25
CA LEU A 286 4.58 22.06 1.49
C LEU A 286 6.09 21.84 1.26
N GLY A 287 6.48 21.08 0.25
CA GLY A 287 7.88 20.87 -0.10
C GLY A 287 8.57 22.11 -0.67
N ILE A 288 7.82 23.05 -1.26
CA ILE A 288 8.35 24.24 -1.91
C ILE A 288 8.37 25.45 -0.94
N GLY A 289 7.30 25.67 -0.18
CA GLY A 289 7.13 26.82 0.69
C GLY A 289 5.84 26.75 1.51
N PRO A 290 5.58 27.77 2.35
CA PRO A 290 4.30 27.87 3.03
C PRO A 290 3.18 28.06 1.99
N PRO A 291 1.95 27.60 2.27
CA PRO A 291 0.85 27.74 1.34
C PRO A 291 0.50 29.21 1.13
N GLU A 292 0.20 29.57 -0.11
CA GLU A 292 -0.24 30.92 -0.47
C GLU A 292 -1.62 31.25 0.11
N ASN A 293 -2.48 30.21 0.21
CA ASN A 293 -3.82 30.31 0.78
C ASN A 293 -3.93 29.38 2.00
N PHE A 294 -3.82 29.92 3.18
CA PHE A 294 -3.90 29.18 4.45
C PHE A 294 -5.27 28.56 4.71
N GLU A 295 -6.36 29.24 4.31
CA GLU A 295 -7.72 28.71 4.49
C GLU A 295 -7.95 27.50 3.61
N GLU A 296 -7.52 27.56 2.35
CA GLU A 296 -7.61 26.42 1.44
C GLU A 296 -6.77 25.24 1.92
N ALA A 297 -5.54 25.47 2.38
CA ALA A 297 -4.66 24.44 2.90
C ALA A 297 -5.26 23.78 4.16
N ASP A 298 -5.83 24.57 5.07
CA ASP A 298 -6.51 24.07 6.26
C ASP A 298 -7.72 23.20 5.87
N ARG A 299 -8.58 23.69 4.97
CA ARG A 299 -9.75 22.97 4.47
C ARG A 299 -9.38 21.66 3.79
N LEU A 300 -8.43 21.66 2.86
CA LEU A 300 -7.99 20.47 2.13
C LEU A 300 -7.40 19.43 3.08
N SER A 301 -6.58 19.83 4.05
CA SER A 301 -5.98 18.89 4.98
C SER A 301 -6.99 18.33 6.00
N GLN A 302 -8.04 19.08 6.36
CA GLN A 302 -9.19 18.57 7.12
C GLN A 302 -9.97 17.55 6.30
N GLN A 303 -10.25 17.86 5.03
CA GLN A 303 -10.93 16.94 4.10
C GLN A 303 -10.12 15.66 3.92
N LEU A 304 -8.79 15.76 3.74
CA LEU A 304 -7.89 14.62 3.64
C LEU A 304 -7.99 13.72 4.88
N LEU A 305 -7.97 14.31 6.07
CA LEU A 305 -8.07 13.56 7.32
C LEU A 305 -9.44 12.87 7.49
N ALA A 306 -10.51 13.50 7.01
CA ALA A 306 -11.86 12.93 7.02
C ALA A 306 -11.98 11.74 6.04
N LEU A 307 -11.35 11.83 4.85
CA LEU A 307 -11.32 10.76 3.86
C LEU A 307 -10.43 9.58 4.28
N SER A 308 -9.31 9.87 4.93
CA SER A 308 -8.31 8.86 5.30
C SER A 308 -7.57 9.29 6.57
N ASN A 309 -7.86 8.66 7.70
CA ASN A 309 -7.16 8.89 8.97
C ASN A 309 -5.96 7.94 9.12
N SER A 310 -5.04 7.94 8.16
CA SER A 310 -3.80 7.17 8.18
C SER A 310 -2.69 7.91 8.95
N ILE A 311 -1.57 7.22 9.22
CA ILE A 311 -0.37 7.86 9.80
C ILE A 311 0.13 8.97 8.87
N SER A 312 0.21 8.71 7.55
CA SER A 312 0.71 9.67 6.57
C SER A 312 -0.18 10.91 6.48
N THR A 313 -1.51 10.74 6.37
CA THR A 313 -2.44 11.88 6.28
C THR A 313 -2.47 12.74 7.54
N ARG A 314 -2.22 12.14 8.73
CA ARG A 314 -2.00 12.89 9.97
C ARG A 314 -0.70 13.69 9.91
N GLY A 315 0.36 13.14 9.31
CA GLY A 315 1.61 13.85 9.05
C GLY A 315 1.40 15.07 8.16
N THR A 316 0.70 14.90 7.05
CA THR A 316 0.33 15.98 6.13
C THR A 316 -0.49 17.05 6.85
N ARG A 317 -1.51 16.65 7.64
CA ARG A 317 -2.28 17.59 8.47
C ARG A 317 -1.41 18.34 9.48
N GLY A 318 -0.52 17.64 10.20
CA GLY A 318 0.41 18.24 11.15
C GLY A 318 1.32 19.26 10.50
N SER A 319 1.82 18.98 9.30
CA SER A 319 2.66 19.89 8.52
C SER A 319 1.92 21.18 8.13
N VAL A 320 0.67 21.04 7.65
CA VAL A 320 -0.18 22.20 7.34
C VAL A 320 -0.44 23.04 8.59
N LEU A 321 -0.74 22.42 9.72
CA LEU A 321 -1.00 23.13 10.98
C LEU A 321 0.19 23.98 11.44
N VAL A 322 1.42 23.48 11.28
CA VAL A 322 2.64 24.25 11.57
C VAL A 322 2.74 25.46 10.64
N ASP A 323 2.49 25.29 9.34
CA ASP A 323 2.60 26.38 8.35
C ASP A 323 1.56 27.50 8.57
N ILE A 324 0.35 27.13 8.99
CA ILE A 324 -0.71 28.11 9.29
C ILE A 324 -0.65 28.69 10.69
N GLY A 325 0.41 28.39 11.46
CA GLY A 325 0.66 28.95 12.79
C GLY A 325 -0.03 28.23 13.96
N ARG A 326 -0.73 27.10 13.73
CA ARG A 326 -1.30 26.24 14.80
C ARG A 326 -0.23 25.26 15.30
N ILE A 327 0.85 25.82 15.85
CA ILE A 327 2.12 25.11 16.05
C ILE A 327 2.00 23.93 17.00
N GLU A 328 1.38 24.10 18.18
CA GLU A 328 1.30 23.03 19.19
C GLU A 328 0.44 21.84 18.71
N GLU A 329 -0.64 22.12 17.98
CA GLU A 329 -1.47 21.06 17.39
C GLU A 329 -0.71 20.29 16.31
N GLY A 330 0.02 21.02 15.44
CA GLY A 330 0.86 20.43 14.41
C GLY A 330 1.95 19.55 15.00
N LYS A 331 2.67 20.05 16.02
CA LYS A 331 3.71 19.29 16.75
C LYS A 331 3.17 18.00 17.34
N ALA A 332 2.01 18.02 17.99
CA ALA A 332 1.42 16.83 18.60
C ALA A 332 1.15 15.74 17.56
N LEU A 333 0.59 16.11 16.40
CA LEU A 333 0.37 15.17 15.30
C LEU A 333 1.68 14.61 14.71
N LEU A 334 2.66 15.47 14.45
CA LEU A 334 3.94 15.09 13.87
C LEU A 334 4.76 14.17 14.79
N GLN A 335 4.73 14.42 16.10
CA GLN A 335 5.36 13.56 17.11
C GLN A 335 4.69 12.17 17.16
N ASP A 336 3.34 12.13 17.10
CA ASP A 336 2.60 10.87 17.02
C ASP A 336 2.94 10.09 15.76
N VAL A 337 3.09 10.78 14.62
CA VAL A 337 3.53 10.18 13.35
C VAL A 337 4.93 9.60 13.48
N LEU A 338 5.92 10.37 13.99
CA LEU A 338 7.29 9.88 14.17
C LEU A 338 7.39 8.66 15.05
N ALA A 339 6.55 8.57 16.09
CA ALA A 339 6.53 7.44 17.00
C ALA A 339 5.97 6.15 16.36
N LYS A 340 5.16 6.27 15.29
CA LYS A 340 4.39 5.16 14.71
C LYS A 340 4.77 4.79 13.29
N THR A 341 5.42 5.71 12.53
CA THR A 341 5.71 5.48 11.11
C THR A 341 6.98 4.69 10.90
N ASP A 342 6.93 3.77 9.92
CA ASP A 342 8.12 3.13 9.35
C ASP A 342 8.53 3.79 8.01
N SER A 343 7.68 4.66 7.45
CA SER A 343 7.89 5.35 6.17
C SER A 343 9.04 6.35 6.24
N THR A 344 9.99 6.26 5.31
CA THR A 344 11.10 7.21 5.17
C THR A 344 10.59 8.62 4.89
N ILE A 345 9.60 8.76 3.99
CA ILE A 345 9.03 10.05 3.60
C ILE A 345 8.35 10.72 4.80
N ASP A 346 7.50 9.99 5.52
CA ASP A 346 6.82 10.53 6.70
C ASP A 346 7.82 10.99 7.76
N LYS A 347 8.93 10.24 7.95
CA LYS A 347 10.00 10.62 8.89
C LYS A 347 10.68 11.91 8.49
N VAL A 348 10.99 12.08 7.19
CA VAL A 348 11.65 13.31 6.72
C VAL A 348 10.72 14.50 6.87
N TYR A 349 9.50 14.42 6.32
CA TYR A 349 8.54 15.54 6.43
C TYR A 349 8.22 15.88 7.87
N SER A 350 7.94 14.91 8.74
CA SER A 350 7.66 15.16 10.14
C SER A 350 8.84 15.87 10.85
N ASN A 351 10.07 15.44 10.61
CA ASN A 351 11.24 16.09 11.18
C ASN A 351 11.45 17.51 10.63
N VAL A 352 11.25 17.75 9.32
CA VAL A 352 11.34 19.08 8.72
C VAL A 352 10.32 20.03 9.36
N PHE A 353 9.07 19.60 9.48
CA PHE A 353 8.03 20.47 10.04
C PHE A 353 8.13 20.65 11.56
N LEU A 354 8.66 19.66 12.30
CA LEU A 354 9.04 19.85 13.70
C LEU A 354 10.20 20.84 13.84
N ALA A 355 11.18 20.82 12.93
CA ALA A 355 12.24 21.82 12.92
C ALA A 355 11.69 23.23 12.66
N LEU A 356 10.74 23.40 11.74
CA LEU A 356 10.06 24.68 11.48
C LEU A 356 9.26 25.14 12.69
N ALA A 357 8.53 24.24 13.34
CA ALA A 357 7.76 24.53 14.55
C ALA A 357 8.65 25.03 15.68
N GLU A 358 9.75 24.31 15.98
CA GLU A 358 10.69 24.70 17.03
C GLU A 358 11.43 26.01 16.70
N LYS A 359 11.73 26.24 15.41
CA LYS A 359 12.30 27.52 14.96
C LYS A 359 11.34 28.69 15.19
N GLN A 360 10.04 28.52 14.91
CA GLN A 360 9.00 29.52 15.15
C GLN A 360 8.84 29.83 16.66
N LEU A 361 9.04 28.81 17.51
CA LEU A 361 9.01 28.95 18.98
C LEU A 361 10.32 29.54 19.57
N GLY A 362 11.36 29.76 18.75
CA GLY A 362 12.66 30.21 19.18
C GLY A 362 13.61 29.18 19.75
N ASN A 363 13.24 27.89 19.69
CA ASN A 363 14.00 26.75 20.20
C ASN A 363 15.03 26.25 19.14
N LEU A 364 16.03 27.09 18.81
CA LEU A 364 16.95 26.87 17.70
C LEU A 364 17.76 25.56 17.82
N GLU A 365 18.16 25.14 19.01
CA GLU A 365 18.87 23.86 19.19
C GLU A 365 18.03 22.65 18.84
N LEU A 366 16.74 22.62 19.28
CA LEU A 366 15.80 21.57 18.94
C LEU A 366 15.50 21.60 17.45
N ALA A 367 15.28 22.78 16.87
CA ALA A 367 15.06 22.96 15.44
C ALA A 367 16.22 22.35 14.62
N LEU A 368 17.46 22.64 14.99
CA LEU A 368 18.65 22.07 14.34
C LEU A 368 18.72 20.56 14.52
N GLY A 369 18.37 20.06 15.70
CA GLY A 369 18.30 18.61 15.98
C GLY A 369 17.36 17.89 15.03
N TYR A 370 16.14 18.38 14.86
CA TYR A 370 15.16 17.83 13.92
C TYR A 370 15.60 17.98 12.46
N ALA A 371 16.14 19.12 12.05
CA ALA A 371 16.64 19.31 10.69
C ALA A 371 17.76 18.31 10.35
N ARG A 372 18.71 18.07 11.25
CA ARG A 372 19.75 17.04 11.08
C ARG A 372 19.17 15.62 11.05
N ALA A 373 18.15 15.34 11.85
CA ALA A 373 17.47 14.05 11.83
C ALA A 373 16.79 13.79 10.47
N ALA A 374 16.15 14.81 9.89
CA ALA A 374 15.57 14.72 8.54
C ALA A 374 16.64 14.45 7.48
N ALA A 375 17.72 15.23 7.46
CA ALA A 375 18.81 15.09 6.50
C ALA A 375 19.54 13.73 6.60
N LYS A 376 19.60 13.14 7.79
CA LYS A 376 20.16 11.80 8.00
C LYS A 376 19.31 10.69 7.39
N VAL A 377 18.00 10.90 7.30
CA VAL A 377 17.06 9.90 6.72
C VAL A 377 17.10 9.95 5.19
N ASP A 378 17.03 11.15 4.60
CA ASP A 378 17.12 11.36 3.15
C ASP A 378 17.68 12.74 2.85
N THR A 379 18.83 12.80 2.17
CA THR A 379 19.51 14.05 1.79
C THR A 379 18.93 14.73 0.56
N HIS A 380 18.06 14.05 -0.19
CA HIS A 380 17.52 14.52 -1.47
C HIS A 380 16.05 14.94 -1.41
N CYS A 381 15.43 14.83 -0.24
CA CYS A 381 14.03 15.23 -0.09
C CYS A 381 13.84 16.73 -0.30
N PRO A 382 12.95 17.17 -1.21
CA PRO A 382 12.72 18.59 -1.51
C PRO A 382 12.36 19.43 -0.26
N ALA A 383 11.66 18.85 0.70
CA ALA A 383 11.25 19.53 1.92
C ALA A 383 12.45 20.03 2.78
N LEU A 384 13.66 19.47 2.62
CA LEU A 384 14.87 19.93 3.31
C LEU A 384 15.25 21.36 2.93
N THR A 385 14.86 21.85 1.77
CA THR A 385 15.08 23.25 1.35
C THR A 385 14.46 24.24 2.33
N ARG A 386 13.39 23.85 3.01
CA ARG A 386 12.68 24.70 3.98
C ARG A 386 13.45 24.92 5.29
N VAL A 387 14.41 24.04 5.59
CA VAL A 387 15.26 24.10 6.79
C VAL A 387 16.75 24.21 6.42
N ALA A 388 17.05 24.56 5.16
CA ALA A 388 18.43 24.66 4.68
C ALA A 388 19.26 25.68 5.47
N ASP A 389 18.67 26.78 5.90
CA ASP A 389 19.30 27.79 6.72
C ASP A 389 19.67 27.32 8.15
N LEU A 390 19.00 26.29 8.66
CA LEU A 390 19.38 25.63 9.91
C LEU A 390 20.56 24.68 9.71
N LEU A 391 20.62 24.01 8.56
CA LEU A 391 21.66 23.01 8.24
C LEU A 391 22.97 23.67 7.82
N ASP A 392 22.89 24.74 7.04
CA ASP A 392 24.01 25.55 6.60
C ASP A 392 23.68 27.05 6.73
N PRO A 393 24.09 27.70 7.82
CA PRO A 393 23.84 29.12 8.03
C PRO A 393 24.45 30.03 6.95
N GLN A 394 25.42 29.52 6.17
CA GLN A 394 26.06 30.24 5.07
C GLN A 394 25.42 29.98 3.70
N ALA A 395 24.53 28.97 3.60
CA ALA A 395 23.80 28.70 2.36
C ALA A 395 22.96 29.96 2.02
N LYS A 396 23.37 30.68 0.98
CA LYS A 396 22.53 31.74 0.40
C LYS A 396 21.21 31.02 -0.03
N ARG A 397 20.07 31.59 0.42
CA ARG A 397 18.74 31.11 -0.04
C ARG A 397 18.81 30.89 -1.56
N PRO A 398 18.51 29.71 -2.09
CA PRO A 398 18.38 29.55 -3.53
C PRO A 398 17.39 30.62 -3.99
N ALA A 399 17.76 31.34 -5.06
CA ALA A 399 16.91 32.36 -5.65
C ALA A 399 15.50 31.78 -5.76
N GLN A 400 14.53 32.48 -5.18
CA GLN A 400 13.12 32.12 -5.27
C GLN A 400 12.86 31.73 -6.72
N PHE A 401 12.41 30.50 -6.96
CA PHE A 401 11.85 30.13 -8.24
C PHE A 401 10.79 31.19 -8.51
N ALA A 402 11.10 32.08 -9.45
CA ALA A 402 10.20 33.12 -9.86
C ALA A 402 8.89 32.41 -10.23
N ALA A 403 7.84 32.72 -9.51
CA ALA A 403 6.51 32.31 -9.86
C ALA A 403 6.29 32.69 -11.30
N SER A 404 6.35 31.72 -12.21
CA SER A 404 5.86 31.92 -13.56
C SER A 404 4.34 32.01 -13.40
N THR A 405 3.89 33.25 -13.30
CA THR A 405 2.52 33.65 -13.50
C THR A 405 2.08 33.12 -14.89
N ILE A 406 1.25 32.09 -14.91
CA ILE A 406 0.35 31.78 -16.02
C ILE A 406 -1.00 31.42 -15.41
#